data_bf1c4bb654b37c331e29568ca21b376a
#
_entry.id   bf1c4bb654b37c331e29568ca21b376a
#
_cell.length_a   1.000
_cell.length_b   1.000
_cell.length_c   1.000
_cell.angle_alpha   90.00
_cell.angle_beta   90.00
_cell.angle_gamma   90.00
#
_symmetry.space_group_name_H-M   'P 1'
#
loop_
_entity.id
_entity.type
_entity.pdbx_description
1 polymer ?
#
loop_
_entity_poly.entity_id
_entity_poly.type
_entity_poly.pdbx_seq_one_letter_code
_entity_poly.pdbx_strand_id
1 'polypeptide(L)'
;MKISQKFVAGMVALSALMPLALLPGQAHAQPQQYNASQSTPRIEGFNIDEVRRLAPGVERNFTLYGTPGGLATLRIAGAARNLNLVEIDAGQYEGTYTISSRDKIAARGPVTANLRLGNQVASAVLNESLQIGVGYHSAKVMPGPQPKIERFNVEPTEDLSGGNDLNFRLFGTP
;
A
#
# COMPACT_ATOMS: atom_id res chain seq x y z
N MET A 1 -63.97 17.79 -37.40
CA MET A 1 -64.01 18.85 -38.48
C MET A 1 -62.77 18.60 -39.33
N LYS A 2 -63.06 18.22 -40.59
CA LYS A 2 -62.05 17.92 -41.64
C LYS A 2 -61.36 19.20 -42.11
N ILE A 3 -60.07 19.13 -42.47
CA ILE A 3 -59.57 19.74 -43.69
C ILE A 3 -58.27 19.04 -44.05
N SER A 4 -58.34 18.33 -45.18
CA SER A 4 -57.19 17.90 -45.99
C SER A 4 -56.72 19.06 -46.87
N GLN A 5 -55.42 19.17 -47.09
CA GLN A 5 -54.94 19.75 -48.36
C GLN A 5 -53.64 19.07 -48.82
N LYS A 6 -53.73 18.44 -49.94
CA LYS A 6 -52.69 17.93 -50.84
C LYS A 6 -52.22 19.09 -51.74
N PHE A 7 -50.92 19.22 -52.01
CA PHE A 7 -50.30 19.79 -53.22
C PHE A 7 -48.92 19.18 -53.35
N VAL A 8 -48.64 18.29 -54.23
CA VAL A 8 -48.32 18.29 -55.65
C VAL A 8 -47.02 19.03 -56.01
N ALA A 9 -46.04 18.19 -56.32
CA ALA A 9 -45.01 18.20 -57.35
C ALA A 9 -44.22 19.51 -57.64
N GLY A 10 -42.93 19.34 -57.67
CA GLY A 10 -41.94 20.26 -58.28
C GLY A 10 -40.57 19.64 -58.34
N MET A 11 -40.33 18.88 -59.39
CA MET A 11 -39.03 18.28 -59.74
C MET A 11 -38.17 19.34 -60.40
N VAL A 12 -37.03 19.71 -59.74
CA VAL A 12 -35.95 20.39 -60.42
C VAL A 12 -34.65 19.75 -60.02
N ALA A 13 -34.05 19.03 -60.96
CA ALA A 13 -32.71 18.48 -60.87
C ALA A 13 -31.72 19.63 -61.07
N LEU A 14 -30.92 19.91 -60.07
CA LEU A 14 -29.74 20.78 -60.22
C LEU A 14 -28.53 20.02 -59.70
N SER A 15 -27.76 19.51 -60.64
CA SER A 15 -26.48 18.85 -60.45
C SER A 15 -25.47 19.90 -59.93
N ALA A 16 -25.16 19.92 -58.67
CA ALA A 16 -24.06 20.67 -58.12
C ALA A 16 -22.93 19.70 -57.75
N LEU A 17 -21.84 19.75 -58.51
CA LEU A 17 -20.57 19.17 -58.13
C LEU A 17 -20.16 19.76 -56.77
N MET A 18 -20.20 18.95 -55.71
CA MET A 18 -19.58 19.33 -54.44
C MET A 18 -18.11 18.85 -54.45
N PRO A 19 -17.15 19.74 -54.14
CA PRO A 19 -15.78 19.32 -53.91
C PRO A 19 -15.74 18.47 -52.63
N LEU A 20 -15.10 17.32 -52.71
CA LEU A 20 -14.82 16.42 -51.58
C LEU A 20 -13.87 17.10 -50.61
N ALA A 21 -14.43 17.83 -49.63
CA ALA A 21 -13.65 18.38 -48.52
C ALA A 21 -13.20 17.20 -47.65
N LEU A 22 -11.90 16.86 -47.69
CA LEU A 22 -11.27 16.01 -46.69
C LEU A 22 -11.42 16.69 -45.32
N LEU A 23 -12.38 16.24 -44.53
CA LEU A 23 -12.46 16.56 -43.12
C LEU A 23 -11.31 15.83 -42.42
N PRO A 24 -10.41 16.57 -41.73
CA PRO A 24 -9.46 15.89 -40.87
C PRO A 24 -10.23 15.14 -39.78
N GLY A 25 -10.08 13.82 -39.76
CA GLY A 25 -10.65 12.97 -38.73
C GLY A 25 -10.19 13.50 -37.35
N GLN A 26 -11.14 14.05 -36.60
CA GLN A 26 -10.90 14.32 -35.20
C GLN A 26 -10.71 12.99 -34.51
N ALA A 27 -9.46 12.68 -34.19
CA ALA A 27 -9.13 11.61 -33.29
C ALA A 27 -9.74 12.00 -31.94
N HIS A 28 -10.91 11.47 -31.65
CA HIS A 28 -11.46 11.48 -30.29
C HIS A 28 -10.51 10.64 -29.46
N ALA A 29 -9.62 11.30 -28.72
CA ALA A 29 -8.92 10.68 -27.61
C ALA A 29 -10.04 10.25 -26.63
N GLN A 30 -10.42 8.97 -26.69
CA GLN A 30 -11.21 8.39 -25.62
C GLN A 30 -10.40 8.59 -24.33
N PRO A 31 -10.96 9.27 -23.31
CA PRO A 31 -10.34 9.23 -22.00
C PRO A 31 -10.24 7.73 -21.65
N GLN A 32 -9.03 7.22 -21.63
CA GLN A 32 -8.78 5.92 -20.98
C GLN A 32 -9.32 6.10 -19.57
N GLN A 33 -10.52 5.56 -19.32
CA GLN A 33 -10.93 5.28 -17.97
C GLN A 33 -9.83 4.38 -17.39
N TYR A 34 -8.95 5.01 -16.63
CA TYR A 34 -8.08 4.31 -15.73
C TYR A 34 -9.04 3.56 -14.80
N ASN A 35 -9.38 2.34 -15.18
CA ASN A 35 -9.90 1.39 -14.21
C ASN A 35 -8.76 1.27 -13.20
N ALA A 36 -8.82 2.10 -12.17
CA ALA A 36 -8.12 1.83 -10.94
C ALA A 36 -8.64 0.46 -10.53
N SER A 37 -7.95 -0.57 -10.98
CA SER A 37 -8.11 -1.92 -10.47
C SER A 37 -8.10 -1.70 -8.97
N GLN A 38 -9.20 -1.99 -8.29
CA GLN A 38 -9.26 -1.86 -6.85
C GLN A 38 -8.23 -2.84 -6.33
N SER A 39 -7.00 -2.36 -6.18
CA SER A 39 -5.90 -3.16 -5.69
C SER A 39 -6.33 -3.61 -4.31
N THR A 40 -6.42 -4.92 -4.14
CA THR A 40 -6.69 -5.53 -2.83
C THR A 40 -5.61 -5.06 -1.87
N PRO A 41 -5.95 -4.45 -0.73
CA PRO A 41 -4.95 -3.98 0.21
C PRO A 41 -4.09 -5.15 0.69
N ARG A 42 -2.79 -4.91 0.81
CA ARG A 42 -1.81 -5.88 1.31
C ARG A 42 -0.91 -5.18 2.30
N ILE A 43 -0.55 -5.88 3.37
CA ILE A 43 0.49 -5.49 4.31
C ILE A 43 1.69 -6.38 4.00
N GLU A 44 2.83 -5.76 3.70
CA GLU A 44 4.07 -6.42 3.30
C GLU A 44 5.07 -6.48 4.44
N GLY A 45 5.04 -5.50 5.33
CA GLY A 45 5.89 -5.43 6.50
C GLY A 45 5.23 -4.64 7.63
N PHE A 46 5.56 -5.00 8.85
CA PHE A 46 5.09 -4.31 10.04
C PHE A 46 6.13 -4.41 11.15
N ASN A 47 6.76 -3.30 11.49
CA ASN A 47 7.89 -3.20 12.40
C ASN A 47 7.63 -2.22 13.53
N ILE A 48 8.41 -2.34 14.59
CA ILE A 48 8.40 -1.45 15.74
C ILE A 48 9.81 -1.19 16.26
N ASP A 49 10.06 0.02 16.72
CA ASP A 49 11.29 0.32 17.43
C ASP A 49 11.23 -0.28 18.84
N GLU A 50 12.20 -1.14 19.15
CA GLU A 50 12.29 -1.78 20.46
C GLU A 50 12.70 -0.77 21.55
N VAL A 51 12.08 -0.85 22.71
CA VAL A 51 12.45 -0.09 23.89
C VAL A 51 12.80 -0.98 25.08
N ARG A 52 13.61 -0.44 25.98
CA ARG A 52 14.02 -1.19 27.18
C ARG A 52 12.90 -1.39 28.18
N ARG A 53 11.93 -0.51 28.21
CA ARG A 53 10.84 -0.57 29.21
C ARG A 53 9.57 0.08 28.68
N LEU A 54 8.44 -0.54 28.96
CA LEU A 54 7.10 -0.02 28.70
C LEU A 54 6.65 0.77 29.93
N ALA A 55 6.82 2.09 29.91
CA ALA A 55 6.43 2.96 31.00
C ALA A 55 5.67 4.19 30.48
N PRO A 56 4.82 4.82 31.28
CA PRO A 56 4.16 6.07 30.88
C PRO A 56 5.17 7.12 30.42
N GLY A 57 4.86 7.80 29.31
CA GLY A 57 5.71 8.77 28.64
C GLY A 57 6.70 8.20 27.64
N VAL A 58 6.86 6.87 27.55
CA VAL A 58 7.70 6.25 26.53
C VAL A 58 6.97 6.24 25.20
N GLU A 59 7.67 6.67 24.14
CA GLU A 59 7.18 6.68 22.78
C GLU A 59 7.54 5.39 22.05
N ARG A 60 6.63 4.95 21.18
CA ARG A 60 6.75 3.75 20.36
C ARG A 60 6.49 4.13 18.90
N ASN A 61 7.50 3.99 18.06
CA ASN A 61 7.38 4.25 16.64
C ASN A 61 7.02 2.95 15.93
N PHE A 62 6.02 3.03 15.09
CA PHE A 62 5.54 1.92 14.28
C PHE A 62 5.67 2.29 12.81
N THR A 63 6.16 1.33 12.03
CA THR A 63 6.24 1.45 10.58
C THR A 63 5.50 0.28 9.94
N LEU A 64 4.59 0.59 9.03
CA LEU A 64 3.84 -0.37 8.24
C LEU A 64 4.15 -0.15 6.77
N TYR A 65 4.42 -1.23 6.05
CA TYR A 65 4.59 -1.24 4.61
C TYR A 65 3.45 -2.00 3.96
N GLY A 66 2.87 -1.43 2.91
CA GLY A 66 1.75 -2.06 2.22
C GLY A 66 1.24 -1.27 1.03
N THR A 67 0.04 -1.58 0.58
CA THR A 67 -0.58 -0.91 -0.57
C THR A 67 -0.71 0.58 -0.32
N PRO A 68 -0.24 1.45 -1.24
CA PRO A 68 -0.33 2.91 -1.08
C PRO A 68 -1.76 3.44 -1.14
N GLY A 69 -1.99 4.62 -0.56
CA GLY A 69 -3.26 5.33 -0.58
C GLY A 69 -4.32 4.77 0.37
N GLY A 70 -3.95 3.90 1.30
CA GLY A 70 -4.84 3.31 2.29
C GLY A 70 -4.91 4.09 3.60
N LEU A 71 -5.83 3.70 4.46
CA LEU A 71 -5.94 4.17 5.83
C LEU A 71 -5.40 3.10 6.77
N ALA A 72 -4.26 3.38 7.38
CA ALA A 72 -3.58 2.46 8.29
C ALA A 72 -3.91 2.79 9.75
N THR A 73 -4.30 1.76 10.51
CA THR A 73 -4.62 1.89 11.95
C THR A 73 -4.00 0.75 12.73
N LEU A 74 -3.55 1.03 13.96
CA LEU A 74 -3.04 0.03 14.87
C LEU A 74 -3.92 -0.09 16.11
N ARG A 75 -4.12 -1.33 16.52
CA ARG A 75 -4.70 -1.69 17.81
C ARG A 75 -3.64 -2.38 18.66
N ILE A 76 -3.23 -1.74 19.74
CA ILE A 76 -2.28 -2.28 20.71
C ILE A 76 -3.08 -2.87 21.87
N ALA A 77 -2.87 -4.15 22.19
CA ALA A 77 -3.55 -4.77 23.32
C ALA A 77 -3.16 -4.10 24.62
N GLY A 78 -4.16 -3.69 25.40
CA GLY A 78 -3.96 -2.95 26.66
C GLY A 78 -3.76 -1.44 26.50
N ALA A 79 -3.72 -0.91 25.27
CA ALA A 79 -3.71 0.52 25.02
C ALA A 79 -5.12 1.12 25.15
N ALA A 80 -5.21 2.34 25.70
CA ALA A 80 -6.47 3.05 25.89
C ALA A 80 -7.07 3.59 24.58
N ARG A 81 -6.27 3.68 23.52
CA ARG A 81 -6.68 4.21 22.21
C ARG A 81 -6.01 3.46 21.07
N ASN A 82 -6.62 3.48 19.90
CA ASN A 82 -5.97 3.06 18.67
C ASN A 82 -5.02 4.16 18.18
N LEU A 83 -4.04 3.77 17.35
CA LEU A 83 -3.12 4.68 16.69
C LEU A 83 -3.45 4.71 15.19
N ASN A 84 -3.62 5.90 14.62
CA ASN A 84 -3.66 6.09 13.18
C ASN A 84 -2.23 6.31 12.70
N LEU A 85 -1.86 5.61 11.62
CA LEU A 85 -0.60 5.83 10.93
C LEU A 85 -0.81 6.79 9.77
N VAL A 86 0.21 7.58 9.48
CA VAL A 86 0.24 8.54 8.37
C VAL A 86 1.12 7.95 7.27
N GLU A 87 0.65 7.97 6.03
CA GLU A 87 1.46 7.61 4.88
C GLU A 87 2.49 8.72 4.63
N ILE A 88 3.76 8.40 4.84
CA ILE A 88 4.90 9.33 4.69
C ILE A 88 5.58 9.18 3.34
N ASP A 89 5.48 8.00 2.73
CA ASP A 89 5.91 7.67 1.39
C ASP A 89 4.94 6.63 0.81
N ALA A 90 4.94 6.44 -0.49
CA ALA A 90 4.01 5.54 -1.17
C ALA A 90 4.05 4.12 -0.58
N GLY A 91 3.01 3.75 0.17
CA GLY A 91 2.91 2.47 0.86
C GLY A 91 3.69 2.36 2.16
N GLN A 92 4.34 3.42 2.63
CA GLN A 92 5.00 3.47 3.93
C GLN A 92 4.19 4.33 4.90
N TYR A 93 3.74 3.73 5.99
CA TYR A 93 2.90 4.36 7.01
C TYR A 93 3.63 4.38 8.34
N GLU A 94 3.67 5.54 8.99
CA GLU A 94 4.33 5.70 10.28
C GLU A 94 3.41 6.34 11.32
N GLY A 95 3.70 6.03 12.58
CA GLY A 95 3.01 6.66 13.70
C GLY A 95 3.67 6.36 15.02
N THR A 96 3.56 7.31 15.93
CA THR A 96 4.12 7.25 17.28
C THR A 96 3.01 7.12 18.32
N TYR A 97 3.12 6.10 19.15
CA TYR A 97 2.26 5.91 20.32
C TYR A 97 3.00 6.25 21.59
N THR A 98 2.56 7.27 22.30
CA THR A 98 3.05 7.59 23.64
C THR A 98 2.25 6.82 24.67
N ILE A 99 2.91 5.98 25.46
CA ILE A 99 2.30 5.17 26.51
C ILE A 99 1.74 6.10 27.59
N SER A 100 0.48 5.93 27.94
CA SER A 100 -0.17 6.68 29.00
C SER A 100 -0.21 5.89 30.31
N SER A 101 -0.46 6.55 31.43
CA SER A 101 -0.64 5.89 32.73
C SER A 101 -1.88 5.00 32.83
N ARG A 102 -2.82 5.13 31.87
CA ARG A 102 -4.03 4.29 31.79
C ARG A 102 -3.79 3.00 30.99
N ASP A 103 -2.69 2.94 30.26
CA ASP A 103 -2.39 1.78 29.41
C ASP A 103 -1.91 0.59 30.26
N LYS A 104 -2.32 -0.58 29.85
CA LYS A 104 -1.90 -1.87 30.44
C LYS A 104 -1.24 -2.73 29.38
N ILE A 105 -0.29 -2.14 28.66
CA ILE A 105 0.39 -2.79 27.56
C ILE A 105 1.39 -3.80 28.10
N ALA A 106 1.26 -5.06 27.69
CA ALA A 106 2.22 -6.12 28.03
C ALA A 106 3.30 -6.20 26.96
N ALA A 107 4.53 -6.56 27.36
CA ALA A 107 5.67 -6.71 26.43
C ALA A 107 5.40 -7.67 25.27
N ARG A 108 4.57 -8.69 25.52
CA ARG A 108 4.11 -9.66 24.50
C ARG A 108 2.65 -9.47 24.11
N GLY A 109 2.10 -8.30 24.39
CA GLY A 109 0.73 -7.96 23.97
C GLY A 109 0.64 -7.93 22.44
N PRO A 110 -0.40 -8.51 21.82
CA PRO A 110 -0.56 -8.43 20.37
C PRO A 110 -0.80 -7.01 19.92
N VAL A 111 -0.16 -6.62 18.83
CA VAL A 111 -0.43 -5.39 18.09
C VAL A 111 -0.95 -5.80 16.72
N THR A 112 -2.15 -5.33 16.40
CA THR A 112 -2.79 -5.61 15.12
C THR A 112 -2.79 -4.36 14.26
N ALA A 113 -2.27 -4.45 13.07
CA ALA A 113 -2.36 -3.44 12.04
C ALA A 113 -3.52 -3.75 11.09
N ASN A 114 -4.25 -2.72 10.69
CA ASN A 114 -5.27 -2.79 9.65
C ASN A 114 -4.98 -1.72 8.61
N LEU A 115 -4.90 -2.14 7.34
CA LEU A 115 -4.77 -1.26 6.18
C LEU A 115 -6.06 -1.36 5.37
N ARG A 116 -6.82 -0.27 5.31
CA ARG A 116 -8.08 -0.20 4.57
C ARG A 116 -7.92 0.60 3.28
N LEU A 117 -8.35 0.03 2.18
CA LEU A 117 -8.45 0.69 0.89
C LEU A 117 -9.89 0.53 0.35
N GLY A 118 -10.62 1.62 0.29
CA GLY A 118 -12.06 1.58 0.01
C GLY A 118 -12.82 0.70 1.02
N ASN A 119 -13.46 -0.35 0.53
CA ASN A 119 -14.26 -1.29 1.35
C ASN A 119 -13.47 -2.55 1.78
N GLN A 120 -12.21 -2.66 1.38
CA GLN A 120 -11.38 -3.83 1.68
C GLN A 120 -10.39 -3.52 2.80
N VAL A 121 -10.07 -4.54 3.60
CA VAL A 121 -9.15 -4.42 4.73
C VAL A 121 -8.16 -5.58 4.70
N ALA A 122 -6.87 -5.25 4.78
CA ALA A 122 -5.82 -6.21 5.13
C ALA A 122 -5.45 -6.04 6.60
N SER A 123 -5.15 -7.15 7.27
CA SER A 123 -4.75 -7.14 8.68
C SER A 123 -3.47 -7.94 8.87
N ALA A 124 -2.59 -7.44 9.74
CA ALA A 124 -1.38 -8.12 10.16
C ALA A 124 -1.19 -7.99 11.67
N VAL A 125 -0.54 -8.97 12.27
CA VAL A 125 -0.15 -8.94 13.68
C VAL A 125 1.37 -8.79 13.75
N LEU A 126 1.82 -7.87 14.60
CA LEU A 126 3.26 -7.67 14.85
C LEU A 126 3.86 -8.96 15.42
N ASN A 127 4.94 -9.42 14.81
CA ASN A 127 5.67 -10.61 15.24
C ASN A 127 6.76 -10.30 16.28
N GLU A 128 7.09 -9.03 16.44
CA GLU A 128 8.14 -8.55 17.32
C GLU A 128 7.61 -8.29 18.73
N SER A 129 8.52 -8.36 19.71
CA SER A 129 8.21 -7.96 21.08
C SER A 129 8.19 -6.45 21.21
N LEU A 130 7.32 -5.95 22.07
CA LEU A 130 7.26 -4.52 22.39
C LEU A 130 8.40 -4.04 23.29
N GLN A 131 9.22 -4.95 23.81
CA GLN A 131 10.29 -4.66 24.75
C GLN A 131 11.53 -5.50 24.45
N ILE A 132 12.72 -4.90 24.53
CA ILE A 132 14.01 -5.58 24.35
C ILE A 132 14.17 -6.71 25.38
N GLY A 133 14.68 -7.86 24.93
CA GLY A 133 14.97 -9.02 25.79
C GLY A 133 13.76 -9.90 26.14
N VAL A 134 12.58 -9.54 25.68
CA VAL A 134 11.37 -10.37 25.80
C VAL A 134 11.13 -11.00 24.42
N GLY A 135 11.55 -12.22 24.22
CA GLY A 135 11.58 -12.93 22.93
C GLY A 135 10.37 -12.63 22.01
N TYR A 136 10.62 -12.74 20.74
CA TYR A 136 9.64 -12.48 19.68
C TYR A 136 8.42 -13.40 19.79
N HIS A 137 7.27 -12.92 19.33
CA HIS A 137 6.14 -13.79 19.06
C HIS A 137 6.55 -14.77 17.95
N SER A 138 6.44 -16.06 18.19
CA SER A 138 6.56 -17.02 17.10
C SER A 138 5.52 -16.67 16.06
N ALA A 139 5.95 -16.23 14.88
CA ALA A 139 5.05 -16.04 13.78
C ALA A 139 4.29 -17.34 13.56
N LYS A 140 2.96 -17.28 13.59
CA LYS A 140 2.16 -18.39 13.09
C LYS A 140 2.44 -18.41 11.58
N VAL A 141 3.37 -19.26 11.19
CA VAL A 141 3.78 -19.46 9.81
C VAL A 141 2.51 -19.86 9.04
N MET A 142 2.02 -18.98 8.20
CA MET A 142 1.03 -19.40 7.22
C MET A 142 1.71 -20.39 6.28
N PRO A 143 1.09 -21.53 5.97
CA PRO A 143 1.69 -22.54 5.12
C PRO A 143 1.82 -21.99 3.68
N GLY A 144 2.98 -21.51 3.38
CA GLY A 144 3.46 -21.10 2.07
C GLY A 144 4.91 -21.53 1.93
N PRO A 145 5.46 -21.60 0.72
CA PRO A 145 6.88 -21.90 0.55
C PRO A 145 7.68 -20.84 1.31
N GLN A 146 8.40 -21.27 2.35
CA GLN A 146 9.23 -20.36 3.13
C GLN A 146 10.40 -19.88 2.25
N PRO A 147 10.69 -18.57 2.22
CA PRO A 147 11.88 -18.08 1.56
C PRO A 147 13.11 -18.72 2.21
N LYS A 148 13.95 -19.31 1.41
CA LYS A 148 15.18 -19.98 1.85
C LYS A 148 16.38 -19.22 1.29
N ILE A 149 17.28 -18.80 2.17
CA ILE A 149 18.59 -18.31 1.76
C ILE A 149 19.45 -19.53 1.46
N GLU A 150 19.84 -19.70 0.21
CA GLU A 150 20.64 -20.86 -0.22
C GLU A 150 22.13 -20.57 -0.12
N ARG A 151 22.51 -19.33 -0.39
CA ARG A 151 23.90 -18.90 -0.34
C ARG A 151 24.00 -17.43 -0.02
N PHE A 152 24.99 -17.11 0.80
CA PHE A 152 25.42 -15.75 1.08
C PHE A 152 26.92 -15.67 0.82
N ASN A 153 27.32 -14.86 -0.14
CA ASN A 153 28.72 -14.64 -0.48
C ASN A 153 29.12 -13.20 -0.16
N VAL A 154 30.29 -13.06 0.43
CA VAL A 154 30.99 -11.78 0.61
C VAL A 154 32.21 -11.85 -0.28
N GLU A 155 32.41 -10.86 -1.14
CA GLU A 155 33.64 -10.77 -1.91
C GLU A 155 34.78 -10.36 -0.95
N PRO A 156 35.85 -11.17 -0.84
CA PRO A 156 36.96 -10.83 0.05
C PRO A 156 37.63 -9.53 -0.43
N THR A 157 37.77 -8.60 0.46
CA THR A 157 38.53 -7.36 0.24
C THR A 157 39.85 -7.47 0.99
N GLU A 158 40.96 -7.22 0.33
CA GLU A 158 42.32 -7.31 0.95
C GLU A 158 42.55 -6.25 2.04
N ASP A 159 41.78 -5.17 2.01
CA ASP A 159 41.85 -4.10 2.98
C ASP A 159 40.46 -3.62 3.42
N LEU A 160 40.21 -3.68 4.73
CA LEU A 160 39.00 -3.20 5.39
C LEU A 160 39.15 -1.78 5.93
N SER A 161 39.96 -0.95 5.33
CA SER A 161 40.06 0.45 5.70
C SER A 161 38.80 1.25 5.39
N GLY A 162 38.56 2.32 6.14
CA GLY A 162 37.36 3.13 5.97
C GLY A 162 37.24 3.71 4.56
N GLY A 163 36.12 3.50 3.91
CA GLY A 163 35.84 3.97 2.55
C GLY A 163 35.86 2.88 1.48
N ASN A 164 36.17 1.64 1.82
CA ASN A 164 36.13 0.51 0.88
C ASN A 164 34.71 -0.08 0.81
N ASP A 165 34.28 -0.39 -0.41
CA ASP A 165 32.99 -1.02 -0.67
C ASP A 165 33.07 -2.53 -0.43
N LEU A 166 32.11 -3.06 0.34
CA LEU A 166 31.92 -4.50 0.52
C LEU A 166 30.76 -4.96 -0.35
N ASN A 167 31.03 -5.88 -1.27
CA ASN A 167 30.01 -6.45 -2.13
C ASN A 167 29.43 -7.72 -1.53
N PHE A 168 28.11 -7.73 -1.38
CA PHE A 168 27.35 -8.87 -0.88
C PHE A 168 26.46 -9.44 -1.97
N ARG A 169 26.41 -10.76 -2.07
CA ARG A 169 25.47 -11.46 -2.93
C ARG A 169 24.64 -12.45 -2.14
N LEU A 170 23.33 -12.29 -2.23
CA LEU A 170 22.37 -13.18 -1.61
C LEU A 170 21.65 -13.98 -2.71
N PHE A 171 21.59 -15.29 -2.53
CA PHE A 171 20.84 -16.21 -3.39
C PHE A 171 19.80 -16.92 -2.54
N GLY A 172 18.57 -16.97 -3.03
CA GLY A 172 17.47 -17.62 -2.34
C GLY A 172 16.29 -17.85 -3.25
N THR A 173 15.25 -18.43 -2.72
CA THR A 173 13.99 -18.63 -3.44
C THR A 173 13.31 -17.30 -3.72
N PRO A 174 12.77 -17.09 -4.94
CA PRO A 174 11.97 -15.93 -5.28
C PRO A 174 10.68 -15.88 -4.49
#